data_0c8328dfcd93a4aa0b0b98e543ff9c43
#
_entry.id   0c8328dfcd93a4aa0b0b98e543ff9c43
#
_cell.length_a   1.000
_cell.length_b   1.000
_cell.length_c   1.000
_cell.angle_alpha   90.00
_cell.angle_beta   90.00
_cell.angle_gamma   90.00
#
_symmetry.space_group_name_H-M   'P 1'
#
loop_
_entity.id
_entity.type
_entity.pdbx_description
1 polymer ?
#
loop_
_entity_poly.entity_id
_entity_poly.type
_entity_poly.pdbx_seq_one_letter_code
_entity_poly.pdbx_strand_id
1 'polypeptide(L)'
;MAAVTSIMRVQQVLQSAVDAALRPHGLTFARYEALVLLTFAKRGSLPMRVMGERLQLHPTSVTNIVDRLEADGLVKRLPHPTDRRTTLAEITEAGRERREAATKAVTDIDFGLRGLTERQTAQLTDLLAKVRKAVGDFED
;
A
#
# COMPACT_ATOMS: atom_id res chain seq x y z
N MET A 1 10.71 13.93 -21.48
CA MET A 1 9.25 14.08 -21.37
C MET A 1 8.47 12.79 -21.66
N ALA A 2 8.78 12.04 -22.72
CA ALA A 2 8.08 10.79 -23.06
C ALA A 2 8.07 9.74 -21.92
N ALA A 3 9.20 9.52 -21.24
CA ALA A 3 9.28 8.61 -20.13
C ALA A 3 8.34 9.01 -18.97
N VAL A 4 8.32 10.28 -18.60
CA VAL A 4 7.47 10.81 -17.53
C VAL A 4 5.99 10.65 -17.89
N THR A 5 5.61 11.03 -19.11
CA THR A 5 4.24 10.88 -19.59
C THR A 5 3.81 9.42 -19.60
N SER A 6 4.69 8.50 -20.02
CA SER A 6 4.44 7.06 -20.02
C SER A 6 4.23 6.52 -18.61
N ILE A 7 5.07 6.92 -17.66
CA ILE A 7 4.94 6.52 -16.26
C ILE A 7 3.59 6.97 -15.68
N MET A 8 3.23 8.24 -15.88
CA MET A 8 1.96 8.78 -15.39
C MET A 8 0.75 8.10 -16.04
N ARG A 9 0.83 7.77 -17.34
CA ARG A 9 -0.24 7.06 -18.03
C ARG A 9 -0.35 5.62 -17.52
N VAL A 10 0.76 4.93 -17.39
CA VAL A 10 0.79 3.55 -16.86
C VAL A 10 0.26 3.52 -15.42
N GLN A 11 0.63 4.48 -14.58
CA GLN A 11 0.10 4.60 -13.22
C GLN A 11 -1.43 4.65 -13.22
N GLN A 12 -2.04 5.45 -14.08
CA GLN A 12 -3.50 5.53 -14.18
C GLN A 12 -4.13 4.20 -14.62
N VAL A 13 -3.51 3.52 -15.59
CA VAL A 13 -3.97 2.21 -16.08
C VAL A 13 -3.90 1.16 -14.98
N LEU A 14 -2.75 1.08 -14.29
CA LEU A 14 -2.55 0.13 -13.19
C LEU A 14 -3.51 0.39 -12.04
N GLN A 15 -3.65 1.63 -11.62
CA GLN A 15 -4.54 2.00 -10.52
C GLN A 15 -5.99 1.64 -10.82
N SER A 16 -6.47 1.92 -12.04
CA SER A 16 -7.82 1.57 -12.47
C SER A 16 -8.06 0.05 -12.44
N ALA A 17 -7.11 -0.74 -12.94
CA ALA A 17 -7.20 -2.20 -12.96
C ALA A 17 -7.16 -2.80 -11.54
N VAL A 18 -6.25 -2.31 -10.71
CA VAL A 18 -6.10 -2.77 -9.33
C VAL A 18 -7.31 -2.39 -8.48
N ASP A 19 -7.78 -1.16 -8.57
CA ASP A 19 -8.97 -0.72 -7.83
C ASP A 19 -10.22 -1.50 -8.25
N ALA A 20 -10.36 -1.85 -9.52
CA ALA A 20 -11.46 -2.70 -10.00
C ALA A 20 -11.39 -4.11 -9.39
N ALA A 21 -10.21 -4.71 -9.28
CA ALA A 21 -10.00 -6.01 -8.65
C ALA A 21 -10.22 -5.98 -7.12
N LEU A 22 -9.89 -4.86 -6.48
CA LEU A 22 -10.03 -4.68 -5.03
C LEU A 22 -11.45 -4.30 -4.59
N ARG A 23 -12.26 -3.73 -5.48
CA ARG A 23 -13.62 -3.27 -5.14
C ARG A 23 -14.52 -4.33 -4.52
N PRO A 24 -14.56 -5.59 -5.01
CA PRO A 24 -15.32 -6.66 -4.37
C PRO A 24 -14.88 -6.97 -2.93
N HIS A 25 -13.67 -6.61 -2.57
CA HIS A 25 -13.10 -6.77 -1.23
C HIS A 25 -13.28 -5.51 -0.35
N GLY A 26 -13.99 -4.50 -0.84
CA GLY A 26 -14.21 -3.25 -0.11
C GLY A 26 -12.96 -2.38 0.07
N LEU A 27 -11.95 -2.56 -0.76
CA LEU A 27 -10.66 -1.88 -0.66
C LEU A 27 -10.38 -0.99 -1.87
N THR A 28 -9.66 0.09 -1.63
CA THR A 28 -8.90 0.84 -2.61
C THR A 28 -7.43 0.38 -2.57
N PHE A 29 -6.64 0.74 -3.58
CA PHE A 29 -5.21 0.42 -3.55
C PHE A 29 -4.52 0.97 -2.29
N ALA A 30 -4.81 2.20 -1.89
CA ALA A 30 -4.21 2.80 -0.70
C ALA A 30 -4.54 2.02 0.59
N ARG A 31 -5.78 1.57 0.75
CA ARG A 31 -6.18 0.75 1.91
C ARG A 31 -5.57 -0.64 1.87
N TYR A 32 -5.52 -1.25 0.69
CA TYR A 32 -4.84 -2.52 0.50
C TYR A 32 -3.37 -2.43 0.86
N GLU A 33 -2.66 -1.42 0.36
CA GLU A 33 -1.25 -1.19 0.65
C GLU A 33 -0.99 -0.99 2.15
N ALA A 34 -1.88 -0.27 2.85
CA ALA A 34 -1.83 -0.12 4.29
C ALA A 34 -1.97 -1.46 5.03
N LEU A 35 -2.89 -2.33 4.60
CA LEU A 35 -3.02 -3.68 5.18
C LEU A 35 -1.80 -4.56 4.90
N VAL A 36 -1.21 -4.47 3.71
CA VAL A 36 0.03 -5.17 3.37
C VAL A 36 1.16 -4.70 4.28
N LEU A 37 1.34 -3.40 4.42
CA LEU A 37 2.36 -2.82 5.29
C LEU A 37 2.23 -3.31 6.73
N LEU A 38 1.04 -3.28 7.30
CA LEU A 38 0.79 -3.75 8.67
C LEU A 38 0.97 -5.26 8.82
N THR A 39 0.63 -6.04 7.80
CA THR A 39 0.82 -7.50 7.83
C THR A 39 2.29 -7.88 8.03
N PHE A 40 3.20 -7.17 7.38
CA PHE A 40 4.64 -7.44 7.45
C PHE A 40 5.35 -6.62 8.53
N ALA A 41 4.65 -5.76 9.23
CA ALA A 41 5.19 -5.03 10.37
C ALA A 41 5.38 -5.95 11.58
N LYS A 42 6.38 -5.65 12.38
CA LYS A 42 6.58 -6.34 13.66
C LYS A 42 5.32 -6.24 14.52
N ARG A 43 4.80 -7.38 14.99
CA ARG A 43 3.56 -7.48 15.75
C ARG A 43 2.29 -7.03 15.01
N GLY A 44 2.35 -6.81 13.70
CA GLY A 44 1.21 -6.36 12.90
C GLY A 44 0.76 -4.93 13.21
N SER A 45 1.62 -4.11 13.79
CA SER A 45 1.30 -2.74 14.19
C SER A 45 2.42 -1.76 13.87
N LEU A 46 2.04 -0.52 13.56
CA LEU A 46 2.95 0.60 13.32
C LEU A 46 2.36 1.89 13.87
N PRO A 47 3.23 2.82 14.33
CA PRO A 47 2.81 4.20 14.56
C PRO A 47 2.23 4.80 13.26
N MET A 48 1.14 5.54 13.38
CA MET A 48 0.49 6.14 12.20
C MET A 48 1.43 7.09 11.44
N ARG A 49 2.34 7.78 12.14
CA ARG A 49 3.37 8.60 11.50
C ARG A 49 4.31 7.76 10.61
N VAL A 50 4.73 6.60 11.08
CA VAL A 50 5.60 5.68 10.33
C VAL A 50 4.87 5.12 9.11
N MET A 51 3.56 4.84 9.22
CA MET A 51 2.76 4.47 8.06
C MET A 51 2.78 5.55 6.98
N GLY A 52 2.59 6.81 7.36
CA GLY A 52 2.65 7.95 6.42
C GLY A 52 4.00 8.08 5.72
N GLU A 53 5.08 7.93 6.45
CA GLU A 53 6.44 7.95 5.90
C GLU A 53 6.66 6.81 4.90
N ARG A 54 6.28 5.59 5.26
CA ARG A 54 6.48 4.41 4.40
C ARG A 54 5.57 4.36 3.18
N LEU A 55 4.34 4.86 3.31
CA LEU A 55 3.37 4.93 2.22
C LEU A 55 3.52 6.20 1.38
N GLN A 56 4.40 7.12 1.78
CA GLN A 56 4.57 8.43 1.15
C GLN A 56 3.24 9.20 1.07
N LEU A 57 2.51 9.21 2.19
CA LEU A 57 1.21 9.86 2.31
C LEU A 57 1.22 10.93 3.39
N HIS A 58 0.43 11.98 3.13
CA HIS A 58 0.19 13.02 4.13
C HIS A 58 -0.53 12.43 5.36
N PRO A 59 -0.26 12.92 6.59
CA PRO A 59 -0.93 12.45 7.82
C PRO A 59 -2.45 12.42 7.74
N THR A 60 -3.07 13.40 7.09
CA THR A 60 -4.54 13.43 6.87
C THR A 60 -5.01 12.23 6.03
N SER A 61 -4.27 11.86 4.99
CA SER A 61 -4.59 10.69 4.16
C SER A 61 -4.47 9.39 4.96
N VAL A 62 -3.44 9.26 5.79
CA VAL A 62 -3.27 8.10 6.70
C VAL A 62 -4.43 8.01 7.66
N THR A 63 -4.84 9.12 8.29
CA THR A 63 -6.00 9.17 9.19
C THR A 63 -7.26 8.69 8.50
N ASN A 64 -7.54 9.16 7.29
CA ASN A 64 -8.72 8.76 6.51
C ASN A 64 -8.70 7.27 6.15
N ILE A 65 -7.54 6.74 5.77
CA ILE A 65 -7.36 5.31 5.46
C ILE A 65 -7.62 4.47 6.71
N VAL A 66 -7.02 4.82 7.83
CA VAL A 66 -7.17 4.09 9.10
C VAL A 66 -8.59 4.20 9.64
N ASP A 67 -9.23 5.37 9.55
CA ASP A 67 -10.65 5.55 9.92
C ASP A 67 -11.56 4.57 9.18
N ARG A 68 -11.37 4.43 7.88
CA ARG A 68 -12.18 3.51 7.09
C ARG A 68 -11.88 2.05 7.40
N LEU A 69 -10.61 1.70 7.52
CA LEU A 69 -10.22 0.33 7.87
C LEU A 69 -10.71 -0.06 9.27
N GLU A 70 -10.69 0.87 10.22
CA GLU A 70 -11.22 0.65 11.57
C GLU A 70 -12.73 0.50 11.56
N ALA A 71 -13.45 1.33 10.80
CA ALA A 71 -14.91 1.21 10.63
C ALA A 71 -15.32 -0.15 10.04
N ASP A 72 -14.48 -0.72 9.16
CA ASP A 72 -14.70 -2.03 8.56
C ASP A 72 -14.17 -3.19 9.43
N GLY A 73 -13.61 -2.90 10.62
CA GLY A 73 -13.09 -3.91 11.54
C GLY A 73 -11.76 -4.56 11.12
N LEU A 74 -11.05 -3.98 10.16
CA LEU A 74 -9.82 -4.55 9.58
C LEU A 74 -8.55 -4.08 10.30
N VAL A 75 -8.64 -2.98 11.00
CA VAL A 75 -7.59 -2.34 11.79
C VAL A 75 -8.20 -1.82 13.09
N LYS A 76 -7.41 -1.76 14.13
CA LYS A 76 -7.76 -1.06 15.38
C LYS A 76 -6.67 -0.07 15.75
N ARG A 77 -7.06 1.02 16.41
CA ARG A 77 -6.12 1.95 17.02
C ARG A 77 -5.79 1.51 18.42
N LEU A 78 -4.52 1.62 18.78
CA LEU A 78 -4.01 1.33 20.12
C LEU A 78 -3.14 2.49 20.60
N PRO A 79 -3.13 2.77 21.92
CA PRO A 79 -2.14 3.68 22.50
C PRO A 79 -0.75 3.06 22.40
N HIS A 80 0.27 3.88 22.18
CA HIS A 80 1.65 3.42 22.26
C HIS A 80 1.99 3.08 23.72
N PRO A 81 2.73 1.98 24.00
CA PRO A 81 3.01 1.53 25.37
C PRO A 81 3.74 2.55 26.25
N THR A 82 4.57 3.41 25.64
CA THR A 82 5.46 4.35 26.38
C THR A 82 5.33 5.80 25.93
N ASP A 83 4.71 6.07 24.79
CA ASP A 83 4.54 7.43 24.24
C ASP A 83 3.07 7.76 24.03
N ARG A 84 2.50 8.57 24.95
CA ARG A 84 1.09 8.98 24.91
C ARG A 84 0.73 9.84 23.69
N ARG A 85 1.71 10.40 22.99
CA ARG A 85 1.48 11.23 21.78
C ARG A 85 1.34 10.40 20.53
N THR A 86 1.69 9.12 20.60
CA THR A 86 1.73 8.21 19.46
C THR A 86 0.54 7.26 19.50
N THR A 87 -0.16 7.16 18.37
CA THR A 87 -1.20 6.16 18.13
C THR A 87 -0.66 5.09 17.20
N LEU A 88 -0.88 3.83 17.58
CA LEU A 88 -0.58 2.68 16.75
C LEU A 88 -1.82 2.28 15.94
N ALA A 89 -1.61 1.88 14.70
CA ALA A 89 -2.58 1.10 13.93
C ALA A 89 -2.14 -0.36 13.93
N GLU A 90 -3.03 -1.26 14.27
CA GLU A 90 -2.78 -2.71 14.31
C GLU A 90 -3.78 -3.43 13.42
N ILE A 91 -3.29 -4.33 12.58
CA ILE A 91 -4.14 -5.17 11.74
C ILE A 91 -4.87 -6.22 12.60
N THR A 92 -6.14 -6.41 12.33
CA THR A 92 -6.96 -7.47 12.95
C THR A 92 -6.85 -8.78 12.17
N GLU A 93 -7.35 -9.88 12.73
CA GLU A 93 -7.44 -11.13 11.98
C GLU A 93 -8.32 -10.97 10.72
N ALA A 94 -9.45 -10.29 10.84
CA ALA A 94 -10.29 -9.95 9.69
C ALA A 94 -9.53 -9.11 8.64
N GLY A 95 -8.65 -8.22 9.08
CA GLY A 95 -7.76 -7.46 8.20
C GLY A 95 -6.78 -8.35 7.45
N ARG A 96 -6.19 -9.34 8.12
CA ARG A 96 -5.27 -10.31 7.50
C ARG A 96 -5.97 -11.17 6.45
N GLU A 97 -7.14 -11.71 6.78
CA GLU A 97 -7.96 -12.50 5.85
C GLU A 97 -8.37 -11.67 4.62
N ARG A 98 -8.81 -10.42 4.84
CA ARG A 98 -9.18 -9.50 3.76
C ARG A 98 -7.98 -9.19 2.86
N ARG A 99 -6.83 -8.90 3.45
CA ARG A 99 -5.58 -8.64 2.72
C ARG A 99 -5.19 -9.87 1.88
N GLU A 100 -5.31 -11.07 2.42
CA GLU A 100 -4.96 -12.30 1.71
C GLU A 100 -5.87 -12.52 0.49
N ALA A 101 -7.17 -12.43 0.65
CA ALA A 101 -8.14 -12.54 -0.44
C ALA A 101 -7.92 -11.45 -1.51
N ALA A 102 -7.66 -10.21 -1.08
CA ALA A 102 -7.37 -9.11 -1.99
C ALA A 102 -6.05 -9.31 -2.74
N THR A 103 -5.01 -9.82 -2.08
CA THR A 103 -3.72 -10.15 -2.73
C THR A 103 -3.91 -11.17 -3.84
N LYS A 104 -4.73 -12.19 -3.60
CA LYS A 104 -5.07 -13.17 -4.65
C LYS A 104 -5.74 -12.51 -5.85
N ALA A 105 -6.71 -11.63 -5.61
CA ALA A 105 -7.43 -10.93 -6.68
C ALA A 105 -6.51 -10.06 -7.54
N VAL A 106 -5.58 -9.31 -6.95
CA VAL A 106 -4.64 -8.47 -7.71
C VAL A 106 -3.55 -9.29 -8.37
N THR A 107 -3.14 -10.41 -7.78
CA THR A 107 -2.17 -11.34 -8.37
C THR A 107 -2.75 -12.02 -9.62
N ASP A 108 -4.03 -12.39 -9.59
CA ASP A 108 -4.72 -13.02 -10.72
C ASP A 108 -4.78 -12.13 -11.97
N ILE A 109 -4.64 -10.82 -11.81
CA ILE A 109 -4.57 -9.85 -12.92
C ILE A 109 -3.15 -9.31 -13.15
N ASP A 110 -2.11 -9.92 -12.55
CA ASP A 110 -0.73 -9.43 -12.58
C ASP A 110 -0.60 -7.96 -12.15
N PHE A 111 -1.38 -7.51 -11.18
CA PHE A 111 -1.48 -6.11 -10.75
C PHE A 111 -1.79 -5.13 -11.91
N GLY A 112 -2.37 -5.62 -12.99
CA GLY A 112 -2.64 -4.85 -14.21
C GLY A 112 -1.43 -4.66 -15.12
N LEU A 113 -0.25 -5.12 -14.74
CA LEU A 113 0.99 -4.98 -15.52
C LEU A 113 1.07 -6.11 -16.56
N ARG A 114 0.54 -5.84 -17.75
CA ARG A 114 0.53 -6.79 -18.86
C ARG A 114 1.52 -6.40 -19.94
N GLY A 115 1.91 -7.38 -20.77
CA GLY A 115 2.74 -7.14 -21.95
C GLY A 115 4.25 -7.12 -21.70
N LEU A 116 4.69 -7.42 -20.47
CA LEU A 116 6.10 -7.55 -20.13
C LEU A 116 6.42 -8.99 -19.73
N THR A 117 7.61 -9.44 -20.10
CA THR A 117 8.21 -10.67 -19.56
C THR A 117 8.69 -10.44 -18.11
N GLU A 118 8.93 -11.50 -17.35
CA GLU A 118 9.50 -11.40 -15.99
C GLU A 118 10.81 -10.60 -15.98
N ARG A 119 11.68 -10.84 -16.95
CA ARG A 119 12.94 -10.09 -17.09
C ARG A 119 12.71 -8.60 -17.32
N GLN A 120 11.74 -8.25 -18.18
CA GLN A 120 11.40 -6.85 -18.45
C GLN A 120 10.76 -6.18 -17.23
N THR A 121 9.93 -6.90 -16.48
CA THR A 121 9.34 -6.41 -15.22
C THR A 121 10.44 -6.12 -14.20
N ALA A 122 11.42 -7.02 -14.03
CA ALA A 122 12.57 -6.78 -13.16
C ALA A 122 13.38 -5.55 -13.59
N GLN A 123 13.66 -5.41 -14.89
CA GLN A 123 14.36 -4.24 -15.43
C GLN A 123 13.60 -2.92 -15.17
N LEU A 124 12.29 -2.94 -15.34
CA LEU A 124 11.45 -1.78 -15.04
C LEU A 124 11.52 -1.43 -13.57
N THR A 125 11.41 -2.42 -12.68
CA THR A 125 11.54 -2.23 -11.23
C THR A 125 12.87 -1.57 -10.87
N ASP A 126 13.99 -2.06 -11.42
CA ASP A 126 15.32 -1.51 -11.17
C ASP A 126 15.46 -0.05 -11.66
N LEU A 127 14.87 0.26 -12.81
CA LEU A 127 14.89 1.63 -13.36
C LEU A 127 14.07 2.59 -12.47
N LEU A 128 12.88 2.18 -12.07
CA LEU A 128 12.03 2.96 -11.19
C LEU A 128 12.64 3.13 -9.79
N ALA A 129 13.31 2.09 -9.28
CA ALA A 129 14.04 2.17 -8.01
C ALA A 129 15.13 3.24 -8.02
N LYS A 130 15.85 3.42 -9.14
CA LYS A 130 16.84 4.50 -9.28
C LYS A 130 16.19 5.89 -9.17
N VAL A 131 15.02 6.07 -9.77
CA VAL A 131 14.28 7.34 -9.68
C VAL A 131 13.83 7.59 -8.24
N ARG A 132 13.27 6.60 -7.59
CA ARG A 132 12.80 6.68 -6.19
C ARG A 132 13.95 6.98 -5.23
N LYS A 133 15.10 6.31 -5.40
CA LYS A 133 16.29 6.56 -4.57
C LYS A 133 16.83 7.98 -4.73
N ALA A 134 16.76 8.54 -5.93
CA ALA A 134 17.22 9.92 -6.21
C ALA A 134 16.41 10.98 -5.46
N VAL A 135 15.18 10.67 -5.03
CA VAL A 135 14.32 11.59 -4.26
C VAL A 135 14.17 11.17 -2.78
N GLY A 136 14.98 10.21 -2.33
CA GLY A 136 15.01 9.80 -0.92
C GLY A 136 13.83 8.90 -0.48
N ASP A 137 13.14 8.25 -1.42
CA ASP A 137 12.03 7.33 -1.11
C ASP A 137 12.53 5.96 -0.61
N PHE A 138 13.80 5.68 -0.76
CA PHE A 138 14.49 4.53 -0.18
C PHE A 138 15.67 5.02 0.64
N GLU A 139 15.59 4.91 1.93
CA GLU A 139 16.75 4.75 2.80
C GLU A 139 16.81 3.28 3.20
N ASP A 140 17.94 2.65 2.90
CA ASP A 140 18.23 1.27 3.32
C ASP A 140 18.35 1.16 4.84
#